data_353e07756d38972d65a104a98241242b
#
_entry.id   353e07756d38972d65a104a98241242b
#
_cell.length_a   1.000
_cell.length_b   1.000
_cell.length_c   1.000
_cell.angle_alpha   90.00
_cell.angle_beta   90.00
_cell.angle_gamma   90.00
#
_symmetry.space_group_name_H-M   'P 1'
#
loop_
_entity.id
_entity.type
_entity.pdbx_description
1 polymer ?
#
loop_
_entity_poly.entity_id
_entity_poly.type
_entity_poly.pdbx_seq_one_letter_code
_entity_poly.pdbx_strand_id
1 'polypeptide(L)'
;MSTDVELCGLVARLNQRLDSHIRRVADRLGITASQAIALRELGEPMRLTALAEHMSCETSNAGYVVDRMEDQGLVERLPDPGDRRAKLLSLTEAGLRCRGNVLQALSEQAPVEALSAEERDSLVALLRRATT
;
A
#
# COMPACT_ATOMS: atom_id res chain seq x y z
N MET A 1 21.75 -25.41 -3.98
CA MET A 1 21.31 -24.00 -3.95
C MET A 1 21.03 -23.61 -2.51
N SER A 2 21.47 -22.44 -2.09
CA SER A 2 21.25 -22.03 -0.71
C SER A 2 19.79 -21.63 -0.46
N THR A 3 19.39 -21.73 0.79
CA THR A 3 18.05 -21.29 1.23
C THR A 3 17.81 -19.81 0.90
N ASP A 4 18.86 -18.99 1.01
CA ASP A 4 18.74 -17.55 0.74
C ASP A 4 18.44 -17.27 -0.74
N VAL A 5 19.07 -18.01 -1.65
CA VAL A 5 18.80 -17.88 -3.10
C VAL A 5 17.37 -18.30 -3.42
N GLU A 6 16.94 -19.41 -2.87
CA GLU A 6 15.57 -19.90 -3.06
C GLU A 6 14.55 -18.91 -2.49
N LEU A 7 14.81 -18.40 -1.28
CA LEU A 7 13.96 -17.41 -0.63
C LEU A 7 13.78 -16.16 -1.50
N CYS A 8 14.88 -15.63 -2.04
CA CYS A 8 14.81 -14.46 -2.94
C CYS A 8 13.93 -14.73 -4.15
N GLY A 9 14.04 -15.89 -4.76
CA GLY A 9 13.24 -16.28 -5.92
C GLY A 9 11.75 -16.41 -5.57
N LEU A 10 11.46 -17.00 -4.42
CA LEU A 10 10.06 -17.18 -3.96
C LEU A 10 9.43 -15.83 -3.60
N VAL A 11 10.17 -14.96 -2.90
CA VAL A 11 9.69 -13.61 -2.58
C VAL A 11 9.42 -12.82 -3.86
N ALA A 12 10.31 -12.89 -4.84
CA ALA A 12 10.13 -12.21 -6.12
C ALA A 12 8.85 -12.70 -6.84
N ARG A 13 8.61 -14.00 -6.85
CA ARG A 13 7.39 -14.57 -7.44
C ARG A 13 6.13 -14.15 -6.70
N LEU A 14 6.17 -14.16 -5.38
CA LEU A 14 5.05 -13.68 -4.56
C LEU A 14 4.77 -12.20 -4.85
N ASN A 15 5.81 -11.39 -4.94
CA ASN A 15 5.69 -9.96 -5.25
C ASN A 15 5.00 -9.74 -6.62
N GLN A 16 5.36 -10.52 -7.64
CA GLN A 16 4.69 -10.44 -8.94
C GLN A 16 3.20 -10.79 -8.85
N ARG A 17 2.86 -11.79 -8.06
CA ARG A 17 1.46 -12.18 -7.86
C ARG A 17 0.68 -11.10 -7.11
N LEU A 18 1.30 -10.46 -6.13
CA LEU A 18 0.71 -9.34 -5.41
C LEU A 18 0.51 -8.12 -6.33
N ASP A 19 1.49 -7.81 -7.17
CA ASP A 19 1.36 -6.72 -8.15
C ASP A 19 0.22 -6.95 -9.12
N SER A 20 0.10 -8.17 -9.64
CA SER A 20 -1.00 -8.54 -10.53
C SER A 20 -2.34 -8.46 -9.81
N HIS A 21 -2.38 -8.87 -8.55
CA HIS A 21 -3.59 -8.82 -7.73
C HIS A 21 -4.06 -7.37 -7.52
N ILE A 22 -3.14 -6.48 -7.14
CA ILE A 22 -3.53 -5.08 -6.91
C ILE A 22 -3.94 -4.37 -8.19
N ARG A 23 -3.35 -4.71 -9.34
CA ARG A 23 -3.79 -4.18 -10.63
C ARG A 23 -5.21 -4.59 -10.97
N ARG A 24 -5.56 -5.86 -10.75
CA ARG A 24 -6.93 -6.35 -10.97
C ARG A 24 -7.92 -5.63 -10.04
N VAL A 25 -7.55 -5.45 -8.78
CA VAL A 25 -8.38 -4.72 -7.82
C VAL A 25 -8.58 -3.27 -8.27
N ALA A 26 -7.50 -2.59 -8.65
CA ALA A 26 -7.56 -1.21 -9.11
C ALA A 26 -8.44 -1.06 -10.36
N ASP A 27 -8.28 -1.95 -11.35
CA ASP A 27 -9.10 -1.95 -12.55
C ASP A 27 -10.58 -2.12 -12.23
N ARG A 28 -10.90 -3.02 -11.30
CA ARG A 28 -12.28 -3.27 -10.87
C ARG A 28 -12.89 -2.04 -10.20
N LEU A 29 -12.10 -1.29 -9.46
CA LEU A 29 -12.56 -0.11 -8.71
C LEU A 29 -12.45 1.20 -9.51
N GLY A 30 -11.91 1.14 -10.72
CA GLY A 30 -11.79 2.32 -11.57
C GLY A 30 -10.71 3.30 -11.13
N ILE A 31 -9.67 2.82 -10.45
CA ILE A 31 -8.53 3.63 -10.00
C ILE A 31 -7.22 3.05 -10.55
N THR A 32 -6.13 3.78 -10.40
CA THR A 32 -4.81 3.27 -10.78
C THR A 32 -4.26 2.35 -9.69
N ALA A 33 -3.34 1.45 -10.05
CA ALA A 33 -2.65 0.59 -9.09
C ALA A 33 -1.89 1.43 -8.04
N SER A 34 -1.25 2.52 -8.47
CA SER A 34 -0.56 3.42 -7.55
C SER A 34 -1.49 4.08 -6.54
N GLN A 35 -2.70 4.47 -6.98
CA GLN A 35 -3.71 4.99 -6.06
C GLN A 35 -4.19 3.93 -5.06
N ALA A 36 -4.37 2.70 -5.52
CA ALA A 36 -4.75 1.59 -4.64
C ALA A 36 -3.68 1.34 -3.57
N ILE A 37 -2.39 1.38 -3.97
CA ILE A 37 -1.27 1.24 -3.04
C ILE A 37 -1.26 2.39 -2.02
N ALA A 38 -1.40 3.63 -2.48
CA ALA A 38 -1.44 4.80 -1.61
C ALA A 38 -2.59 4.73 -0.61
N LEU A 39 -3.78 4.34 -1.06
CA LEU A 39 -4.94 4.16 -0.18
C LEU A 39 -4.69 3.08 0.87
N ARG A 40 -4.08 1.96 0.46
CA ARG A 40 -3.73 0.89 1.40
C ARG A 40 -2.79 1.39 2.49
N GLU A 41 -1.79 2.18 2.12
CA GLU A 41 -0.74 2.63 3.04
C GLU A 41 -1.17 3.81 3.91
N LEU A 42 -2.11 4.64 3.47
CA LEU A 42 -2.58 5.82 4.22
C LEU A 42 -3.62 5.47 5.30
N GLY A 43 -3.36 4.45 6.09
CA GLY A 43 -4.20 4.12 7.24
C GLY A 43 -4.18 5.20 8.32
N GLU A 44 -3.11 5.98 8.37
CA GLU A 44 -2.89 7.08 9.30
C GLU A 44 -2.29 8.27 8.55
N PRO A 45 -2.46 9.51 9.05
CA PRO A 45 -1.77 10.64 8.45
C PRO A 45 -0.26 10.46 8.47
N MET A 46 0.39 10.80 7.36
CA MET A 46 1.85 10.71 7.26
C MET A 46 2.38 11.75 6.27
N ARG A 47 3.67 12.04 6.36
CA ARG A 47 4.36 12.90 5.39
C ARG A 47 4.53 12.19 4.06
N LEU A 48 4.69 12.98 2.99
CA LEU A 48 4.90 12.44 1.65
C LEU A 48 6.12 11.51 1.57
N THR A 49 7.22 11.86 2.24
CA THR A 49 8.42 11.03 2.25
C THR A 49 8.16 9.66 2.88
N ALA A 50 7.39 9.61 3.96
CA ALA A 50 7.00 8.36 4.60
C ALA A 50 6.10 7.53 3.68
N LEU A 51 5.12 8.17 3.03
CA LEU A 51 4.25 7.47 2.08
C LEU A 51 5.07 6.86 0.92
N ALA A 52 6.02 7.61 0.37
CA ALA A 52 6.88 7.13 -0.70
C ALA A 52 7.66 5.87 -0.27
N GLU A 53 8.20 5.86 0.94
CA GLU A 53 8.87 4.68 1.50
C GLU A 53 7.91 3.49 1.59
N HIS A 54 6.70 3.71 2.12
CA HIS A 54 5.68 2.66 2.23
C HIS A 54 5.25 2.14 0.85
N MET A 55 5.22 3.00 -0.15
CA MET A 55 4.89 2.62 -1.52
C MET A 55 6.08 2.02 -2.29
N SER A 56 7.28 2.04 -1.71
CA SER A 56 8.51 1.61 -2.35
C SER A 56 8.78 2.35 -3.66
N CYS A 57 8.58 3.66 -3.66
CA CYS A 57 8.78 4.50 -4.84
C CYS A 57 9.49 5.81 -4.47
N GLU A 58 9.91 6.54 -5.51
CA GLU A 58 10.50 7.86 -5.33
C GLU A 58 9.46 8.86 -4.82
N THR A 59 9.90 9.83 -4.02
CA THR A 59 9.02 10.85 -3.46
C THR A 59 8.28 11.64 -4.56
N SER A 60 8.93 11.91 -5.68
CA SER A 60 8.30 12.59 -6.81
C SER A 60 7.14 11.77 -7.40
N ASN A 61 7.28 10.46 -7.49
CA ASN A 61 6.21 9.58 -7.96
C ASN A 61 5.03 9.55 -6.99
N ALA A 62 5.32 9.44 -5.70
CA ALA A 62 4.29 9.52 -4.67
C ALA A 62 3.57 10.87 -4.71
N GLY A 63 4.31 11.96 -4.95
CA GLY A 63 3.75 13.31 -5.11
C GLY A 63 2.74 13.40 -6.26
N TYR A 64 3.05 12.81 -7.40
CA TYR A 64 2.12 12.76 -8.55
C TYR A 64 0.82 12.05 -8.18
N VAL A 65 0.93 10.91 -7.52
CA VAL A 65 -0.24 10.13 -7.10
C VAL A 65 -1.09 10.92 -6.13
N VAL A 66 -0.45 11.54 -5.13
CA VAL A 66 -1.13 12.33 -4.10
C VAL A 66 -1.80 13.57 -4.70
N ASP A 67 -1.14 14.26 -5.63
CA ASP A 67 -1.73 15.44 -6.30
C ASP A 67 -3.03 15.07 -7.00
N ARG A 68 -3.06 13.95 -7.70
CA ARG A 68 -4.28 13.47 -8.35
C ARG A 68 -5.35 13.08 -7.34
N MET A 69 -4.97 12.43 -6.26
CA MET A 69 -5.91 12.06 -5.21
C MET A 69 -6.48 13.28 -4.50
N GLU A 70 -5.68 14.31 -4.33
CA GLU A 70 -6.14 15.59 -3.78
C GLU A 70 -7.17 16.25 -4.70
N ASP A 71 -6.90 16.28 -6.01
CA ASP A 71 -7.83 16.80 -7.01
C ASP A 71 -9.13 16.01 -7.03
N GLN A 72 -9.08 14.73 -6.75
CA GLN A 72 -10.26 13.85 -6.68
C GLN A 72 -11.00 13.94 -5.34
N GLY A 73 -10.48 14.72 -4.39
CA GLY A 73 -11.09 14.85 -3.08
C GLY A 73 -10.89 13.66 -2.15
N LEU A 74 -9.87 12.83 -2.40
CA LEU A 74 -9.59 11.63 -1.60
C LEU A 74 -8.57 11.88 -0.49
N VAL A 75 -7.71 12.87 -0.68
CA VAL A 75 -6.61 13.23 0.24
C VAL A 75 -6.66 14.72 0.49
N GLU A 76 -6.32 15.13 1.70
CA GLU A 76 -6.09 16.53 2.05
C GLU A 76 -4.74 16.67 2.73
N ARG A 77 -4.14 17.86 2.62
CA ARG A 77 -2.88 18.19 3.26
C ARG A 77 -3.16 19.03 4.49
N LEU A 78 -2.73 18.53 5.65
CA LEU A 78 -2.94 19.18 6.94
C LEU A 78 -1.60 19.66 7.49
N PRO A 79 -1.58 20.74 8.30
CA PRO A 79 -0.35 21.14 8.97
C PRO A 79 0.15 20.02 9.89
N ASP A 80 1.47 19.81 9.89
CA ASP A 80 2.09 18.90 10.85
C ASP A 80 2.25 19.65 12.18
N PRO A 81 1.65 19.15 13.29
CA PRO A 81 1.76 19.81 14.59
C PRO A 81 3.20 19.93 15.08
N GLY A 82 4.08 19.02 14.65
CA GLY A 82 5.48 18.99 15.07
C GLY A 82 6.42 19.84 14.21
N ASP A 83 5.97 20.30 13.04
CA ASP A 83 6.82 21.05 12.11
C ASP A 83 5.96 21.92 11.19
N ARG A 84 6.06 23.25 11.36
CA ARG A 84 5.29 24.22 10.58
C ARG A 84 5.57 24.16 9.08
N ARG A 85 6.73 23.66 8.66
CA ARG A 85 7.13 23.58 7.25
C ARG A 85 6.61 22.34 6.56
N ALA A 86 6.20 21.34 7.32
CA ALA A 86 5.75 20.05 6.80
C ALA A 86 4.24 19.99 6.76
N LYS A 87 3.75 19.13 5.86
CA LYS A 87 2.33 18.79 5.76
C LYS A 87 2.16 17.30 5.98
N LEU A 88 1.05 16.94 6.59
CA LEU A 88 0.61 15.57 6.71
C LEU A 88 -0.45 15.29 5.65
N LEU A 89 -0.32 14.15 4.99
CA LEU A 89 -1.33 13.64 4.07
C LEU A 89 -2.34 12.85 4.89
N SER A 90 -3.60 13.17 4.73
CA SER A 90 -4.68 12.50 5.44
C SER A 90 -5.80 12.17 4.45
N LEU A 91 -6.41 11.00 4.59
CA LEU A 91 -7.56 10.65 3.78
C LEU A 91 -8.77 11.47 4.22
N THR A 92 -9.51 11.97 3.24
CA THR A 92 -10.81 12.57 3.48
C THR A 92 -11.83 11.46 3.79
N GLU A 93 -13.07 11.83 4.11
CA GLU A 93 -14.15 10.86 4.29
C GLU A 93 -14.33 10.00 3.03
N ALA A 94 -14.29 10.64 1.83
CA ALA A 94 -14.36 9.92 0.57
C ALA A 94 -13.14 9.00 0.38
N GLY A 95 -11.95 9.45 0.76
CA GLY A 95 -10.73 8.64 0.72
C GLY A 95 -10.81 7.42 1.64
N LEU A 96 -11.38 7.58 2.83
CA LEU A 96 -11.56 6.47 3.77
C LEU A 96 -12.53 5.43 3.20
N ARG A 97 -13.59 5.84 2.54
CA ARG A 97 -14.51 4.91 1.87
C ARG A 97 -13.81 4.15 0.75
N CYS A 98 -13.04 4.85 -0.08
CA CYS A 98 -12.25 4.21 -1.14
C CYS A 98 -11.25 3.22 -0.58
N ARG A 99 -10.57 3.58 0.50
CA ARG A 99 -9.63 2.68 1.18
C ARG A 99 -10.34 1.41 1.66
N GLY A 100 -11.51 1.56 2.27
CA GLY A 100 -12.30 0.40 2.70
C GLY A 100 -12.62 -0.55 1.55
N ASN A 101 -13.00 -0.01 0.40
CA ASN A 101 -13.26 -0.80 -0.81
C ASN A 101 -12.00 -1.51 -1.32
N VAL A 102 -10.86 -0.82 -1.31
CA VAL A 102 -9.57 -1.41 -1.71
C VAL A 102 -9.20 -2.55 -0.77
N LEU A 103 -9.26 -2.34 0.54
CA LEU A 103 -8.88 -3.35 1.52
C LEU A 103 -9.76 -4.58 1.43
N GLN A 104 -11.07 -4.39 1.25
CA GLN A 104 -12.00 -5.50 1.08
C GLN A 104 -11.68 -6.28 -0.20
N ALA A 105 -11.50 -5.61 -1.31
CA ALA A 105 -11.19 -6.25 -2.58
C ALA A 105 -9.84 -6.98 -2.55
N LEU A 106 -8.84 -6.40 -1.87
CA LEU A 106 -7.52 -7.04 -1.73
C LEU A 106 -7.59 -8.33 -0.90
N SER A 107 -8.52 -8.44 0.04
CA SER A 107 -8.69 -9.64 0.86
C SER A 107 -9.39 -10.78 0.10
N GLU A 108 -10.06 -10.46 -1.01
CA GLU A 108 -10.73 -11.46 -1.84
C GLU A 108 -9.73 -12.08 -2.81
N GLN A 109 -9.68 -13.40 -2.89
CA GLN A 109 -8.79 -14.14 -3.79
C GLN A 109 -7.32 -13.69 -3.70
N ALA A 110 -6.89 -13.37 -2.48
CA ALA A 110 -5.51 -12.95 -2.23
C ALA A 110 -4.51 -14.04 -2.64
N PRO A 111 -3.30 -13.69 -3.13
CA PRO A 111 -2.31 -14.67 -3.58
C PRO A 111 -1.88 -15.67 -2.51
N VAL A 112 -2.20 -15.43 -1.26
CA VAL A 112 -1.87 -16.30 -0.13
C VAL A 112 -3.07 -17.13 0.37
N GLU A 113 -4.16 -17.22 -0.41
CA GLU A 113 -5.35 -17.98 0.04
C GLU A 113 -5.12 -19.47 0.16
N ALA A 114 -4.07 -20.01 -0.49
CA ALA A 114 -3.68 -21.40 -0.33
C ALA A 114 -3.12 -21.70 1.07
N LEU A 115 -2.71 -20.68 1.82
CA LEU A 115 -2.22 -20.82 3.17
C LEU A 115 -3.39 -20.85 4.16
N SER A 116 -3.24 -21.64 5.22
CA SER A 116 -4.19 -21.61 6.35
C SER A 116 -4.10 -20.26 7.07
N ALA A 117 -5.09 -19.96 7.92
CA ALA A 117 -5.06 -18.75 8.74
C ALA A 117 -3.81 -18.69 9.63
N GLU A 118 -3.44 -19.82 10.24
CA GLU A 118 -2.25 -19.91 11.09
C GLU A 118 -0.96 -19.67 10.29
N GLU A 119 -0.88 -20.23 9.08
CA GLU A 119 0.26 -20.04 8.19
C GLU A 119 0.38 -18.59 7.74
N ARG A 120 -0.73 -17.92 7.45
CA ARG A 120 -0.73 -16.49 7.11
C ARG A 120 -0.24 -15.66 8.28
N ASP A 121 -0.68 -15.94 9.49
CA ASP A 121 -0.22 -15.23 10.69
C ASP A 121 1.28 -15.40 10.90
N SER A 122 1.78 -16.62 10.70
CA SER A 122 3.22 -16.90 10.77
C SER A 122 4.00 -16.13 9.71
N LEU A 123 3.49 -16.09 8.47
CA LEU A 123 4.12 -15.36 7.39
C LEU A 123 4.16 -13.86 7.68
N VAL A 124 3.07 -13.29 8.19
CA VAL A 124 3.01 -11.88 8.59
C VAL A 124 4.08 -11.57 9.63
N ALA A 125 4.20 -12.41 10.67
CA ALA A 125 5.20 -12.22 11.72
C ALA A 125 6.63 -12.26 11.17
N LEU A 126 6.91 -13.20 10.28
CA LEU A 126 8.24 -13.34 9.65
C LEU A 126 8.55 -12.16 8.73
N LEU A 127 7.58 -11.72 7.94
CA LEU A 127 7.77 -10.56 7.05
C LEU A 127 7.99 -9.27 7.83
N ARG A 128 7.29 -9.07 8.94
CA ARG A 128 7.52 -7.91 9.82
C ARG A 128 8.96 -7.89 10.33
N ARG A 129 9.48 -9.04 10.75
CA ARG A 129 10.87 -9.15 11.20
C ARG A 129 11.86 -8.88 10.07
N ALA A 130 11.56 -9.36 8.88
CA ALA A 130 12.44 -9.22 7.72
C ALA A 130 12.46 -7.79 7.16
N THR A 131 11.43 -6.99 7.43
CA THR A 131 11.28 -5.64 6.85
C THR A 131 11.53 -4.51 7.83
N THR A 132 11.91 -4.80 9.07
CA THR A 132 12.28 -3.77 10.06
C THR A 132 13.78 -3.52 10.13
#